data_accbb8e28707c5505374b51a1759fdbe
#
_entry.id   accbb8e28707c5505374b51a1759fdbe
#
_cell.length_a   1.000
_cell.length_b   1.000
_cell.length_c   1.000
_cell.angle_alpha   90.00
_cell.angle_beta   90.00
_cell.angle_gamma   90.00
#
_symmetry.space_group_name_H-M   'P 1'
#
loop_
_entity.id
_entity.type
_entity.pdbx_description
1 polymer ?
#
loop_
_entity_poly.entity_id
_entity_poly.type
_entity_poly.pdbx_seq_one_letter_code
_entity_poly.pdbx_strand_id
1 'polypeptide(L)'
;MSAEPEDYRAALERAHVHALAWLASVPTRPVGPQEDADALAAGFAAPLPLQPTDPAQVIDELARLAEPGLMAMPSGRFFGWVIGGTLPAALAADWLVSAWDQNAGMRFATPATAAAEEAAGGWILDLLGLPAGADVGFTTGATMANFVGLAAARDHVLGNVGWDVALAGLSGSPRVSVYVGEERHAVIDLSLRYLGRGAPSVVADDDQGRMLPDALAAALGQGTGPGIVCLQAGNLHSGAFDRVGELTDLAHQHDAWVHVDGAFGLWAAASTRYSEQLAGLETADSWATDAHKTLNVPYDCGMAIVARPADVRSTFGVHTSYLFANETGPGDPYEKVPELSRRARGIPVWAVLRSLGRSGTVALVERLADHARAIADGLARIPEAEVLNDVVFTQVCVSFGDDERTRRVTEALLAEGTAWMSGSRWHDRDVLRVSVSNWSTDAEDVALSVAAVERAVAAVALSRRT
;
A
#
# COMPACT_ATOMS: atom_id res chain seq x y z
N MET A 1 -18.36 30.53 -19.53
CA MET A 1 -19.73 29.99 -19.39
C MET A 1 -19.92 29.62 -17.93
N SER A 2 -20.90 30.15 -17.23
CA SER A 2 -21.27 29.66 -15.90
C SER A 2 -22.00 28.33 -16.10
N ALA A 3 -21.41 27.22 -15.62
CA ALA A 3 -22.09 25.94 -15.63
C ALA A 3 -23.34 26.04 -14.76
N GLU A 4 -24.48 25.76 -15.33
CA GLU A 4 -25.73 25.67 -14.59
C GLU A 4 -25.70 24.40 -13.73
N PRO A 5 -26.35 24.37 -12.54
CA PRO A 5 -26.40 23.15 -11.72
C PRO A 5 -26.93 21.91 -12.46
N GLU A 6 -27.70 22.12 -13.52
CA GLU A 6 -28.22 21.04 -14.40
C GLU A 6 -27.11 20.33 -15.18
N ASP A 7 -26.02 21.01 -15.53
CA ASP A 7 -24.87 20.39 -16.26
C ASP A 7 -24.15 19.38 -15.37
N TYR A 8 -24.00 19.63 -14.09
CA TYR A 8 -23.45 18.65 -13.15
C TYR A 8 -24.34 17.41 -13.01
N ARG A 9 -25.67 17.60 -12.96
CA ARG A 9 -26.64 16.52 -12.75
C ARG A 9 -26.54 15.47 -13.84
N ALA A 10 -26.63 15.84 -15.11
CA ALA A 10 -26.62 14.91 -16.23
C ALA A 10 -25.35 14.07 -16.28
N ALA A 11 -24.18 14.70 -16.15
CA ALA A 11 -22.89 14.00 -16.13
C ALA A 11 -22.74 13.04 -14.93
N LEU A 12 -23.12 13.50 -13.71
CA LEU A 12 -23.03 12.68 -12.50
C LEU A 12 -24.02 11.50 -12.51
N GLU A 13 -25.24 11.69 -13.05
CA GLU A 13 -26.21 10.59 -13.23
C GLU A 13 -25.67 9.52 -14.20
N ARG A 14 -25.00 9.91 -15.31
CA ARG A 14 -24.34 8.95 -16.21
C ARG A 14 -23.21 8.22 -15.52
N ALA A 15 -22.32 8.92 -14.81
CA ALA A 15 -21.24 8.30 -14.05
C ALA A 15 -21.77 7.30 -13.00
N HIS A 16 -22.84 7.65 -12.29
CA HIS A 16 -23.51 6.79 -11.32
C HIS A 16 -24.03 5.50 -11.96
N VAL A 17 -24.74 5.61 -13.11
CA VAL A 17 -25.27 4.46 -13.84
C VAL A 17 -24.15 3.50 -14.26
N HIS A 18 -23.06 4.03 -14.86
CA HIS A 18 -21.93 3.22 -15.27
C HIS A 18 -21.19 2.58 -14.09
N ALA A 19 -20.98 3.33 -13.00
CA ALA A 19 -20.34 2.81 -11.81
C ALA A 19 -21.13 1.66 -11.16
N LEU A 20 -22.44 1.79 -11.03
CA LEU A 20 -23.28 0.71 -10.49
C LEU A 20 -23.31 -0.51 -11.40
N ALA A 21 -23.40 -0.32 -12.73
CA ALA A 21 -23.36 -1.42 -13.70
C ALA A 21 -22.01 -2.16 -13.63
N TRP A 22 -20.90 -1.43 -13.55
CA TRP A 22 -19.57 -2.01 -13.36
C TRP A 22 -19.50 -2.83 -12.08
N LEU A 23 -19.83 -2.25 -10.93
CA LEU A 23 -19.78 -2.92 -9.63
C LEU A 23 -20.66 -4.18 -9.58
N ALA A 24 -21.84 -4.13 -10.19
CA ALA A 24 -22.73 -5.28 -10.28
C ALA A 24 -22.16 -6.42 -11.13
N SER A 25 -21.30 -6.12 -12.12
CA SER A 25 -20.67 -7.11 -12.99
C SER A 25 -19.45 -7.80 -12.35
N VAL A 26 -18.79 -7.17 -11.40
CA VAL A 26 -17.51 -7.62 -10.79
C VAL A 26 -17.55 -9.06 -10.27
N PRO A 27 -18.60 -9.56 -9.61
CA PRO A 27 -18.61 -10.93 -9.09
C PRO A 27 -18.56 -12.01 -10.17
N THR A 28 -19.04 -11.71 -11.39
CA THR A 28 -19.23 -12.74 -12.44
C THR A 28 -18.35 -12.53 -13.67
N ARG A 29 -17.78 -11.36 -13.85
CA ARG A 29 -16.94 -11.07 -15.02
C ARG A 29 -15.56 -11.72 -14.93
N PRO A 30 -14.85 -11.95 -16.05
CA PRO A 30 -13.44 -12.28 -16.04
C PRO A 30 -12.64 -11.24 -15.24
N VAL A 31 -11.63 -11.69 -14.48
CA VAL A 31 -10.88 -10.78 -13.61
C VAL A 31 -9.88 -9.95 -14.41
N GLY A 32 -9.21 -10.56 -15.41
CA GLY A 32 -8.29 -9.86 -16.31
C GLY A 32 -9.00 -8.95 -17.30
N PRO A 33 -8.30 -7.93 -17.86
CA PRO A 33 -8.80 -7.12 -18.95
C PRO A 33 -9.01 -7.99 -20.20
N GLN A 34 -9.94 -7.60 -21.07
CA GLN A 34 -10.25 -8.31 -22.29
C GLN A 34 -9.44 -7.79 -23.50
N GLU A 35 -8.96 -6.55 -23.40
CA GLU A 35 -8.10 -5.92 -24.39
C GLU A 35 -6.90 -5.26 -23.73
N ASP A 36 -5.79 -5.16 -24.45
CA ASP A 36 -4.57 -4.49 -24.00
C ASP A 36 -4.58 -2.98 -24.34
N ALA A 37 -3.56 -2.28 -23.83
CA ALA A 37 -3.44 -0.83 -24.00
C ALA A 37 -3.30 -0.43 -25.49
N ASP A 38 -2.63 -1.24 -26.31
CA ASP A 38 -2.39 -0.93 -27.73
C ASP A 38 -3.71 -1.06 -28.53
N ALA A 39 -4.52 -2.06 -28.26
CA ALA A 39 -5.85 -2.22 -28.86
C ALA A 39 -6.79 -1.07 -28.52
N LEU A 40 -6.72 -0.57 -27.29
CA LEU A 40 -7.55 0.55 -26.82
C LEU A 40 -7.06 1.92 -27.30
N ALA A 41 -5.77 2.06 -27.56
CA ALA A 41 -5.12 3.35 -27.86
C ALA A 41 -5.80 4.11 -29.01
N ALA A 42 -6.23 3.41 -30.07
CA ALA A 42 -6.88 4.05 -31.22
C ALA A 42 -8.21 4.73 -30.85
N GLY A 43 -8.97 4.15 -29.92
CA GLY A 43 -10.23 4.74 -29.45
C GLY A 43 -10.01 6.00 -28.61
N PHE A 44 -9.01 5.99 -27.74
CA PHE A 44 -8.67 7.14 -26.88
C PHE A 44 -7.90 8.24 -27.64
N ALA A 45 -7.16 7.90 -28.70
CA ALA A 45 -6.36 8.85 -29.47
C ALA A 45 -7.15 9.57 -30.59
N ALA A 46 -8.48 9.57 -30.53
CA ALA A 46 -9.31 10.36 -31.44
C ALA A 46 -8.88 11.85 -31.40
N PRO A 47 -8.90 12.58 -32.54
CA PRO A 47 -8.54 13.99 -32.56
C PRO A 47 -9.43 14.80 -31.59
N LEU A 48 -8.81 15.78 -30.91
CA LEU A 48 -9.56 16.69 -30.04
C LEU A 48 -10.70 17.34 -30.84
N PRO A 49 -11.96 17.26 -30.34
CA PRO A 49 -13.10 17.87 -31.04
C PRO A 49 -12.93 19.38 -31.25
N LEU A 50 -13.31 19.89 -32.43
CA LEU A 50 -13.27 21.31 -32.72
C LEU A 50 -14.35 22.11 -31.96
N GLN A 51 -15.40 21.44 -31.56
CA GLN A 51 -16.51 22.05 -30.81
C GLN A 51 -16.69 21.34 -29.47
N PRO A 52 -17.22 22.03 -28.45
CA PRO A 52 -17.56 21.39 -27.17
C PRO A 52 -18.50 20.21 -27.36
N THR A 53 -18.28 19.16 -26.60
CA THR A 53 -19.14 17.96 -26.51
C THR A 53 -19.93 18.01 -25.21
N ASP A 54 -21.15 17.51 -25.24
CA ASP A 54 -22.01 17.41 -24.04
C ASP A 54 -21.33 16.55 -22.96
N PRO A 55 -21.23 17.02 -21.69
CA PRO A 55 -20.54 16.31 -20.63
C PRO A 55 -21.07 14.88 -20.38
N ALA A 56 -22.39 14.66 -20.47
CA ALA A 56 -22.99 13.35 -20.27
C ALA A 56 -22.59 12.37 -21.38
N GLN A 57 -22.51 12.86 -22.64
CA GLN A 57 -22.01 12.06 -23.76
C GLN A 57 -20.54 11.67 -23.60
N VAL A 58 -19.70 12.60 -23.08
CA VAL A 58 -18.29 12.31 -22.79
C VAL A 58 -18.15 11.20 -21.75
N ILE A 59 -18.99 11.18 -20.72
CA ILE A 59 -18.97 10.10 -19.71
C ILE A 59 -19.40 8.77 -20.31
N ASP A 60 -20.42 8.74 -21.16
CA ASP A 60 -20.84 7.52 -21.85
C ASP A 60 -19.75 6.99 -22.80
N GLU A 61 -19.07 7.88 -23.52
CA GLU A 61 -17.96 7.52 -24.40
C GLU A 61 -16.79 6.99 -23.61
N LEU A 62 -16.38 7.64 -22.53
CA LEU A 62 -15.30 7.20 -21.64
C LEU A 62 -15.58 5.80 -21.08
N ALA A 63 -16.78 5.56 -20.56
CA ALA A 63 -17.16 4.27 -20.02
C ALA A 63 -17.09 3.16 -21.07
N ARG A 64 -17.61 3.41 -22.27
CA ARG A 64 -17.59 2.46 -23.39
C ARG A 64 -16.16 2.16 -23.87
N LEU A 65 -15.29 3.17 -23.97
CA LEU A 65 -13.90 3.01 -24.40
C LEU A 65 -13.05 2.28 -23.35
N ALA A 66 -13.25 2.57 -22.07
CA ALA A 66 -12.46 2.00 -21.00
C ALA A 66 -12.84 0.54 -20.67
N GLU A 67 -14.13 0.19 -20.78
CA GLU A 67 -14.69 -1.05 -20.27
C GLU A 67 -13.91 -2.32 -20.66
N PRO A 68 -13.49 -2.54 -21.93
CA PRO A 68 -12.77 -3.77 -22.31
C PRO A 68 -11.37 -3.88 -21.71
N GLY A 69 -10.76 -2.76 -21.33
CA GLY A 69 -9.43 -2.71 -20.72
C GLY A 69 -9.44 -2.67 -19.19
N LEU A 70 -10.60 -2.63 -18.54
CA LEU A 70 -10.67 -2.58 -17.09
C LEU A 70 -10.41 -3.96 -16.47
N MET A 71 -9.43 -4.02 -15.59
CA MET A 71 -9.21 -5.17 -14.73
C MET A 71 -10.18 -5.13 -13.55
N ALA A 72 -10.81 -6.25 -13.21
CA ALA A 72 -11.74 -6.35 -12.09
C ALA A 72 -11.00 -6.41 -10.75
N MET A 73 -10.16 -5.41 -10.44
CA MET A 73 -9.42 -5.32 -9.18
C MET A 73 -10.34 -5.37 -7.93
N PRO A 74 -11.59 -4.85 -7.94
CA PRO A 74 -12.50 -5.01 -6.81
C PRO A 74 -13.09 -6.41 -6.66
N SER A 75 -12.77 -7.39 -7.54
CA SER A 75 -13.24 -8.77 -7.43
C SER A 75 -12.62 -9.49 -6.24
N GLY A 76 -13.41 -10.28 -5.52
CA GLY A 76 -12.92 -11.19 -4.49
C GLY A 76 -11.94 -12.25 -4.99
N ARG A 77 -11.83 -12.43 -6.32
CA ARG A 77 -10.92 -13.37 -7.01
C ARG A 77 -9.69 -12.68 -7.62
N PHE A 78 -9.46 -11.40 -7.29
CA PHE A 78 -8.24 -10.70 -7.65
C PHE A 78 -7.23 -10.75 -6.50
N PHE A 79 -6.07 -11.36 -6.74
CA PHE A 79 -5.02 -11.57 -5.73
C PHE A 79 -3.66 -11.01 -6.16
N GLY A 80 -3.65 -9.99 -7.01
CA GLY A 80 -2.41 -9.40 -7.54
C GLY A 80 -1.83 -8.29 -6.66
N TRP A 81 -0.52 -8.17 -6.67
CA TRP A 81 0.29 -7.03 -6.18
C TRP A 81 -0.04 -6.46 -4.79
N VAL A 82 -0.80 -7.16 -3.95
CA VAL A 82 -1.33 -6.64 -2.69
C VAL A 82 -2.25 -5.42 -2.92
N ILE A 83 -3.17 -5.54 -3.86
CA ILE A 83 -4.18 -4.52 -4.14
C ILE A 83 -5.47 -4.90 -3.41
N GLY A 84 -6.00 -3.98 -2.60
CA GLY A 84 -7.32 -4.11 -1.96
C GLY A 84 -8.46 -3.82 -2.92
N GLY A 85 -9.68 -4.10 -2.48
CA GLY A 85 -10.89 -3.58 -3.12
C GLY A 85 -11.25 -2.20 -2.59
N THR A 86 -12.52 -1.81 -2.77
CA THR A 86 -13.06 -0.58 -2.19
C THR A 86 -14.29 -0.89 -1.35
N LEU A 87 -14.26 -0.53 -0.08
CA LEU A 87 -15.44 -0.62 0.78
C LEU A 87 -16.49 0.41 0.35
N PRO A 88 -17.78 0.08 0.40
CA PRO A 88 -18.86 0.98 -0.07
C PRO A 88 -18.82 2.38 0.55
N ALA A 89 -18.56 2.48 1.87
CA ALA A 89 -18.47 3.76 2.55
C ALA A 89 -17.28 4.60 2.06
N ALA A 90 -16.14 3.96 1.75
CA ALA A 90 -14.96 4.63 1.24
C ALA A 90 -15.19 5.17 -0.18
N LEU A 91 -15.77 4.35 -1.06
CA LEU A 91 -16.07 4.75 -2.44
C LEU A 91 -17.04 5.93 -2.48
N ALA A 92 -18.12 5.86 -1.70
CA ALA A 92 -19.10 6.94 -1.62
C ALA A 92 -18.48 8.23 -1.03
N ALA A 93 -17.63 8.11 -0.01
CA ALA A 93 -16.92 9.25 0.55
C ALA A 93 -15.91 9.86 -0.45
N ASP A 94 -15.26 9.06 -1.28
CA ASP A 94 -14.35 9.53 -2.32
C ASP A 94 -15.08 10.30 -3.44
N TRP A 95 -16.32 9.92 -3.78
CA TRP A 95 -17.17 10.72 -4.65
C TRP A 95 -17.46 12.11 -4.07
N LEU A 96 -17.71 12.18 -2.75
CA LEU A 96 -17.90 13.46 -2.06
C LEU A 96 -16.61 14.30 -2.06
N VAL A 97 -15.43 13.64 -1.87
CA VAL A 97 -14.13 14.34 -1.98
C VAL A 97 -13.97 15.00 -3.35
N SER A 98 -14.34 14.29 -4.43
CA SER A 98 -14.29 14.83 -5.79
C SER A 98 -15.28 15.99 -5.99
N ALA A 99 -16.51 15.86 -5.45
CA ALA A 99 -17.53 16.89 -5.57
C ALA A 99 -17.25 18.14 -4.71
N TRP A 100 -16.65 17.97 -3.53
CA TRP A 100 -16.29 19.07 -2.65
C TRP A 100 -15.04 19.83 -3.10
N ASP A 101 -14.14 19.17 -3.84
CA ASP A 101 -12.90 19.72 -4.44
C ASP A 101 -12.06 20.55 -3.45
N GLN A 102 -11.83 20.01 -2.26
CA GLN A 102 -11.10 20.71 -1.21
C GLN A 102 -9.59 20.44 -1.30
N ASN A 103 -8.79 21.53 -1.27
CA ASN A 103 -7.34 21.41 -1.04
C ASN A 103 -7.10 21.14 0.46
N ALA A 104 -6.78 19.90 0.83
CA ALA A 104 -6.64 19.47 2.21
C ALA A 104 -5.27 19.81 2.82
N GLY A 105 -4.68 20.96 2.48
CA GLY A 105 -3.36 21.38 2.97
C GLY A 105 -3.39 22.14 4.29
N MET A 106 -4.41 22.95 4.55
CA MET A 106 -4.40 23.93 5.64
C MET A 106 -5.68 23.85 6.48
N ARG A 107 -5.53 23.81 7.80
CA ARG A 107 -6.64 23.70 8.76
C ARG A 107 -7.62 24.86 8.68
N PHE A 108 -7.11 26.08 8.54
CA PHE A 108 -7.97 27.27 8.50
C PHE A 108 -8.76 27.39 7.21
N ALA A 109 -8.19 26.93 6.08
CA ALA A 109 -8.83 27.02 4.77
C ALA A 109 -9.84 25.90 4.53
N THR A 110 -9.53 24.67 4.98
CA THR A 110 -10.37 23.49 4.79
C THR A 110 -10.55 22.72 6.11
N PRO A 111 -11.24 23.33 7.09
CA PRO A 111 -11.32 22.78 8.45
C PRO A 111 -12.01 21.40 8.52
N ALA A 112 -12.96 21.12 7.63
CA ALA A 112 -13.66 19.84 7.61
C ALA A 112 -12.73 18.68 7.21
N THR A 113 -11.86 18.89 6.21
CA THR A 113 -10.91 17.88 5.77
C THR A 113 -9.81 17.66 6.80
N ALA A 114 -9.29 18.75 7.39
CA ALA A 114 -8.29 18.67 8.45
C ALA A 114 -8.84 17.94 9.68
N ALA A 115 -10.04 18.27 10.15
CA ALA A 115 -10.67 17.58 11.28
C ALA A 115 -10.90 16.08 11.01
N ALA A 116 -11.29 15.70 9.79
CA ALA A 116 -11.47 14.30 9.43
C ALA A 116 -10.13 13.55 9.37
N GLU A 117 -9.06 14.17 8.84
CA GLU A 117 -7.71 13.58 8.83
C GLU A 117 -7.17 13.41 10.25
N GLU A 118 -7.32 14.40 11.10
CA GLU A 118 -6.92 14.35 12.52
C GLU A 118 -7.66 13.23 13.27
N ALA A 119 -8.97 13.13 13.10
CA ALA A 119 -9.76 12.08 13.71
C ALA A 119 -9.37 10.68 13.20
N ALA A 120 -9.21 10.52 11.88
CA ALA A 120 -8.78 9.27 11.27
C ALA A 120 -7.37 8.89 11.74
N GLY A 121 -6.44 9.84 11.78
CA GLY A 121 -5.09 9.64 12.30
C GLY A 121 -5.07 9.17 13.75
N GLY A 122 -5.83 9.82 14.63
CA GLY A 122 -5.95 9.41 16.03
C GLY A 122 -6.53 8.01 16.20
N TRP A 123 -7.54 7.64 15.40
CA TRP A 123 -8.10 6.28 15.41
C TRP A 123 -7.11 5.23 14.91
N ILE A 124 -6.29 5.56 13.90
CA ILE A 124 -5.25 4.68 13.37
C ILE A 124 -4.19 4.40 14.44
N LEU A 125 -3.68 5.45 15.09
CA LEU A 125 -2.69 5.30 16.17
C LEU A 125 -3.22 4.40 17.30
N ASP A 126 -4.44 4.65 17.76
CA ASP A 126 -5.10 3.84 18.80
C ASP A 126 -5.38 2.39 18.34
N LEU A 127 -5.82 2.20 17.08
CA LEU A 127 -6.12 0.88 16.51
C LEU A 127 -4.87 0.00 16.37
N LEU A 128 -3.76 0.61 15.96
CA LEU A 128 -2.50 -0.08 15.70
C LEU A 128 -1.56 -0.10 16.94
N GLY A 129 -1.97 0.48 18.06
CA GLY A 129 -1.17 0.52 19.28
C GLY A 129 0.08 1.40 19.17
N LEU A 130 0.08 2.37 18.25
CA LEU A 130 1.21 3.28 18.04
C LEU A 130 1.15 4.48 19.00
N PRO A 131 2.27 5.20 19.21
CA PRO A 131 2.32 6.32 20.14
C PRO A 131 1.25 7.38 19.83
N ALA A 132 0.40 7.71 20.79
CA ALA A 132 -0.71 8.65 20.64
C ALA A 132 -0.27 10.09 20.27
N GLY A 133 1.01 10.42 20.50
CA GLY A 133 1.61 11.71 20.15
C GLY A 133 2.21 11.76 18.74
N ALA A 134 2.19 10.66 17.98
CA ALA A 134 2.73 10.63 16.63
C ALA A 134 1.90 11.46 15.65
N ASP A 135 2.55 12.01 14.61
CA ASP A 135 1.86 12.63 13.48
C ASP A 135 1.56 11.60 12.40
N VAL A 136 0.37 11.72 11.79
CA VAL A 136 -0.08 10.93 10.64
C VAL A 136 -0.24 11.86 9.44
N GLY A 137 0.54 11.63 8.39
CA GLY A 137 0.44 12.32 7.10
C GLY A 137 -0.18 11.41 6.03
N PHE A 138 -1.21 11.89 5.33
CA PHE A 138 -1.88 11.13 4.27
C PHE A 138 -1.20 11.41 2.93
N THR A 139 -0.61 10.38 2.33
CA THR A 139 0.18 10.41 1.08
C THR A 139 -0.54 9.68 -0.05
N THR A 140 0.08 9.64 -1.25
CA THR A 140 -0.42 8.88 -2.40
C THR A 140 -0.25 7.37 -2.26
N GLY A 141 0.57 6.91 -1.33
CA GLY A 141 0.82 5.48 -1.11
C GLY A 141 2.08 5.25 -0.28
N ALA A 142 2.34 3.98 0.06
CA ALA A 142 3.48 3.59 0.89
C ALA A 142 4.83 4.03 0.28
N THR A 143 4.96 4.12 -1.03
CA THR A 143 6.17 4.68 -1.67
C THR A 143 6.46 6.09 -1.15
N MET A 144 5.46 6.97 -1.14
CA MET A 144 5.62 8.32 -0.62
C MET A 144 5.65 8.35 0.91
N ALA A 145 4.95 7.44 1.58
CA ALA A 145 5.00 7.32 3.04
C ALA A 145 6.40 6.88 3.53
N ASN A 146 7.04 5.93 2.86
CA ASN A 146 8.43 5.54 3.10
C ASN A 146 9.38 6.72 2.85
N PHE A 147 9.19 7.46 1.74
CA PHE A 147 9.96 8.67 1.47
C PHE A 147 9.86 9.69 2.63
N VAL A 148 8.65 9.93 3.14
CA VAL A 148 8.41 10.86 4.26
C VAL A 148 9.13 10.41 5.53
N GLY A 149 8.93 9.14 5.93
CA GLY A 149 9.59 8.58 7.11
C GLY A 149 11.11 8.62 7.02
N LEU A 150 11.65 8.26 5.85
CA LEU A 150 13.11 8.27 5.62
C LEU A 150 13.69 9.68 5.47
N ALA A 151 12.91 10.67 4.99
CA ALA A 151 13.34 12.07 4.96
C ALA A 151 13.45 12.63 6.38
N ALA A 152 12.44 12.40 7.22
CA ALA A 152 12.47 12.79 8.63
C ALA A 152 13.63 12.09 9.36
N ALA A 153 13.84 10.78 9.11
CA ALA A 153 14.96 10.02 9.64
C ALA A 153 16.32 10.64 9.28
N ARG A 154 16.52 10.93 7.99
CA ARG A 154 17.76 11.55 7.47
C ARG A 154 18.06 12.88 8.18
N ASP A 155 17.06 13.75 8.26
CA ASP A 155 17.23 15.09 8.84
C ASP A 155 17.48 14.99 10.35
N HIS A 156 16.77 14.10 11.03
CA HIS A 156 16.98 13.84 12.46
C HIS A 156 18.41 13.32 12.77
N VAL A 157 18.84 12.25 12.11
CA VAL A 157 20.15 11.65 12.41
C VAL A 157 21.31 12.54 11.99
N LEU A 158 21.15 13.37 10.96
CA LEU A 158 22.14 14.40 10.60
C LEU A 158 22.11 15.56 11.59
N GLY A 159 20.93 15.99 12.06
CA GLY A 159 20.79 17.01 13.11
C GLY A 159 21.48 16.62 14.41
N ASN A 160 21.40 15.35 14.81
CA ASN A 160 22.07 14.83 16.01
C ASN A 160 23.61 14.94 15.96
N VAL A 161 24.20 15.02 14.77
CA VAL A 161 25.64 15.25 14.59
C VAL A 161 25.96 16.70 14.17
N GLY A 162 25.00 17.62 14.35
CA GLY A 162 25.17 19.05 14.13
C GLY A 162 25.06 19.50 12.66
N TRP A 163 24.48 18.70 11.76
CA TRP A 163 24.29 19.04 10.35
C TRP A 163 22.84 19.40 10.04
N ASP A 164 22.58 20.66 9.73
CA ASP A 164 21.26 21.13 9.33
C ASP A 164 21.10 20.99 7.80
N VAL A 165 20.25 20.03 7.39
CA VAL A 165 20.01 19.75 5.96
C VAL A 165 19.26 20.89 5.26
N ALA A 166 18.36 21.58 5.96
CA ALA A 166 17.59 22.68 5.37
C ALA A 166 18.49 23.87 5.01
N LEU A 167 19.54 24.12 5.78
CA LEU A 167 20.48 25.22 5.56
C LEU A 167 21.65 24.81 4.67
N ALA A 168 22.25 23.65 4.90
CA ALA A 168 23.52 23.24 4.28
C ALA A 168 23.33 22.29 3.09
N GLY A 169 22.13 21.74 2.89
CA GLY A 169 21.91 20.68 1.91
C GLY A 169 22.64 19.39 2.27
N LEU A 170 22.88 18.52 1.28
CA LEU A 170 23.53 17.23 1.49
C LEU A 170 25.01 17.20 1.04
N SER A 171 25.47 18.25 0.33
CA SER A 171 26.86 18.30 -0.14
C SER A 171 27.82 18.52 1.04
N GLY A 172 28.70 17.53 1.27
CA GLY A 172 29.62 17.55 2.39
C GLY A 172 29.03 17.07 3.72
N SER A 173 27.77 16.64 3.77
CA SER A 173 27.18 16.08 4.97
C SER A 173 27.92 14.81 5.43
N PRO A 174 27.90 14.48 6.72
CA PRO A 174 28.28 13.16 7.20
C PRO A 174 27.52 12.06 6.45
N ARG A 175 28.20 10.93 6.21
CA ARG A 175 27.56 9.79 5.56
C ARG A 175 26.54 9.16 6.51
N VAL A 176 25.30 9.06 6.08
CA VAL A 176 24.27 8.29 6.78
C VAL A 176 24.28 6.87 6.25
N SER A 177 24.46 5.88 7.13
CA SER A 177 24.35 4.46 6.82
C SER A 177 22.89 4.02 6.92
N VAL A 178 22.38 3.35 5.88
CA VAL A 178 21.02 2.80 5.89
C VAL A 178 21.12 1.28 5.81
N TYR A 179 20.53 0.60 6.79
CA TYR A 179 20.53 -0.85 6.90
C TYR A 179 19.16 -1.40 6.51
N VAL A 180 19.12 -2.42 5.65
CA VAL A 180 17.89 -3.00 5.10
C VAL A 180 18.03 -4.51 4.97
N GLY A 181 16.95 -5.28 5.07
CA GLY A 181 16.95 -6.70 4.75
C GLY A 181 17.20 -7.00 3.27
N GLU A 182 17.61 -8.22 2.96
CA GLU A 182 17.78 -8.69 1.57
C GLU A 182 16.46 -8.64 0.81
N GLU A 183 15.38 -9.07 1.44
CA GLU A 183 14.02 -9.20 0.88
C GLU A 183 13.19 -7.90 0.98
N ARG A 184 13.83 -6.74 1.20
CA ARG A 184 13.13 -5.45 1.23
C ARG A 184 12.39 -5.15 -0.05
N HIS A 185 11.30 -4.41 0.05
CA HIS A 185 10.61 -3.92 -1.14
C HIS A 185 11.45 -2.84 -1.86
N ALA A 186 11.50 -2.89 -3.21
CA ALA A 186 12.29 -1.96 -4.04
C ALA A 186 11.93 -0.47 -3.86
N VAL A 187 10.78 -0.13 -3.25
CA VAL A 187 10.41 1.26 -2.94
C VAL A 187 11.34 1.90 -1.89
N ILE A 188 12.00 1.11 -1.05
CA ILE A 188 13.00 1.63 -0.11
C ILE A 188 14.20 2.16 -0.90
N ASP A 189 14.73 1.38 -1.86
CA ASP A 189 15.83 1.85 -2.74
C ASP A 189 15.42 3.06 -3.55
N LEU A 190 14.17 3.13 -4.03
CA LEU A 190 13.63 4.28 -4.74
C LEU A 190 13.56 5.52 -3.85
N SER A 191 13.07 5.38 -2.62
CA SER A 191 13.00 6.47 -1.63
C SER A 191 14.40 6.99 -1.30
N LEU A 192 15.37 6.11 -1.09
CA LEU A 192 16.77 6.48 -0.84
C LEU A 192 17.38 7.24 -2.04
N ARG A 193 17.03 6.84 -3.27
CA ARG A 193 17.45 7.55 -4.49
C ARG A 193 16.88 8.97 -4.52
N TYR A 194 15.60 9.15 -4.23
CA TYR A 194 14.97 10.48 -4.16
C TYR A 194 15.59 11.35 -3.07
N LEU A 195 16.02 10.75 -1.96
CA LEU A 195 16.67 11.43 -0.85
C LEU A 195 18.17 11.73 -1.11
N GLY A 196 18.68 11.42 -2.30
CA GLY A 196 20.09 11.60 -2.62
C GLY A 196 21.01 10.68 -1.80
N ARG A 197 20.51 9.54 -1.36
CA ARG A 197 21.28 8.50 -0.66
C ARG A 197 21.77 7.46 -1.66
N GLY A 198 22.92 6.88 -1.38
CA GLY A 198 23.45 5.76 -2.15
C GLY A 198 22.75 4.44 -1.83
N ALA A 199 23.34 3.34 -2.34
CA ALA A 199 22.85 2.01 -2.01
C ALA A 199 22.93 1.75 -0.50
N PRO A 200 21.89 1.11 0.09
CA PRO A 200 21.90 0.73 1.50
C PRO A 200 22.87 -0.41 1.78
N SER A 201 23.19 -0.61 3.06
CA SER A 201 23.87 -1.80 3.56
C SER A 201 22.85 -2.92 3.72
N VAL A 202 23.03 -4.00 2.98
CA VAL A 202 22.14 -5.15 3.04
C VAL A 202 22.52 -6.03 4.22
N VAL A 203 21.55 -6.36 5.04
CA VAL A 203 21.64 -7.24 6.21
C VAL A 203 20.98 -8.58 5.85
N ALA A 204 21.59 -9.69 6.23
CA ALA A 204 21.07 -11.01 5.93
C ALA A 204 19.71 -11.28 6.60
N ASP A 205 18.84 -11.95 5.87
CA ASP A 205 17.52 -12.38 6.30
C ASP A 205 17.47 -13.89 6.54
N ASP A 206 16.41 -14.37 7.19
CA ASP A 206 16.10 -15.80 7.26
C ASP A 206 15.35 -16.27 5.99
N ASP A 207 14.99 -17.57 5.96
CA ASP A 207 14.27 -18.19 4.85
C ASP A 207 12.84 -17.65 4.63
N GLN A 208 12.32 -16.83 5.52
CA GLN A 208 11.03 -16.13 5.39
C GLN A 208 11.21 -14.63 5.12
N GLY A 209 12.44 -14.17 4.91
CA GLY A 209 12.76 -12.77 4.61
C GLY A 209 12.71 -11.83 5.83
N ARG A 210 12.89 -12.37 7.05
CA ARG A 210 13.02 -11.58 8.28
C ARG A 210 14.47 -11.25 8.56
N MET A 211 14.77 -9.98 8.81
CA MET A 211 16.12 -9.53 9.14
C MET A 211 16.67 -10.27 10.37
N LEU A 212 17.89 -10.81 10.27
CA LEU A 212 18.56 -11.52 11.35
C LEU A 212 19.16 -10.54 12.37
N PRO A 213 18.81 -10.63 13.68
CA PRO A 213 19.33 -9.72 14.71
C PRO A 213 20.85 -9.72 14.82
N ASP A 214 21.49 -10.90 14.78
CA ASP A 214 22.95 -11.01 14.87
C ASP A 214 23.65 -10.35 13.67
N ALA A 215 23.05 -10.44 12.47
CA ALA A 215 23.57 -9.79 11.28
C ALA A 215 23.44 -8.26 11.36
N LEU A 216 22.31 -7.76 11.88
CA LEU A 216 22.12 -6.32 12.12
C LEU A 216 23.12 -5.81 13.18
N ALA A 217 23.27 -6.50 14.30
CA ALA A 217 24.23 -6.11 15.34
C ALA A 217 25.67 -6.03 14.79
N ALA A 218 26.09 -7.00 13.98
CA ALA A 218 27.39 -6.97 13.33
C ALA A 218 27.54 -5.81 12.34
N ALA A 219 26.50 -5.49 11.57
CA ALA A 219 26.50 -4.38 10.61
C ALA A 219 26.55 -3.01 11.32
N LEU A 220 25.77 -2.81 12.38
CA LEU A 220 25.75 -1.61 13.20
C LEU A 220 27.10 -1.38 13.88
N GLY A 221 27.72 -2.44 14.42
CA GLY A 221 29.03 -2.37 15.07
C GLY A 221 30.18 -1.94 14.12
N GLN A 222 30.00 -2.06 12.81
CA GLN A 222 30.95 -1.60 11.79
C GLN A 222 30.65 -0.19 11.29
N GLY A 223 29.47 0.35 11.61
CA GLY A 223 29.03 1.68 11.21
C GLY A 223 29.85 2.79 11.87
N THR A 224 30.17 3.84 11.13
CA THR A 224 31.03 4.96 11.64
C THR A 224 30.30 6.31 11.67
N GLY A 225 28.98 6.33 11.53
CA GLY A 225 28.21 7.58 11.47
C GLY A 225 26.73 7.37 11.77
N PRO A 226 25.91 8.42 11.55
CA PRO A 226 24.47 8.33 11.73
C PRO A 226 23.85 7.14 10.98
N GLY A 227 22.91 6.43 11.62
CA GLY A 227 22.30 5.22 11.10
C GLY A 227 20.78 5.31 10.94
N ILE A 228 20.24 4.61 9.95
CA ILE A 228 18.82 4.35 9.77
C ILE A 228 18.65 2.85 9.52
N VAL A 229 17.75 2.19 10.24
CA VAL A 229 17.38 0.79 10.02
C VAL A 229 15.97 0.75 9.45
N CYS A 230 15.80 0.07 8.30
CA CYS A 230 14.49 -0.14 7.70
C CYS A 230 14.06 -1.58 7.92
N LEU A 231 12.98 -1.75 8.67
CA LEU A 231 12.35 -3.04 8.97
C LEU A 231 11.09 -3.25 8.14
N GLN A 232 10.61 -4.47 8.04
CA GLN A 232 9.38 -4.82 7.35
C GLN A 232 8.32 -5.36 8.32
N ALA A 233 7.10 -4.81 8.22
CA ALA A 233 5.91 -5.44 8.78
C ALA A 233 5.06 -5.99 7.64
N GLY A 234 5.33 -7.23 7.24
CA GLY A 234 4.74 -7.91 6.11
C GLY A 234 5.66 -7.98 4.88
N ASN A 235 6.47 -9.04 4.79
CA ASN A 235 7.29 -9.32 3.60
C ASN A 235 6.41 -9.56 2.37
N LEU A 236 6.84 -9.09 1.21
CA LEU A 236 6.08 -9.14 -0.04
C LEU A 236 5.74 -10.56 -0.49
N HIS A 237 6.61 -11.55 -0.23
CA HIS A 237 6.45 -12.95 -0.63
C HIS A 237 5.86 -13.80 0.50
N SER A 238 6.50 -13.81 1.66
CA SER A 238 6.10 -14.67 2.78
C SER A 238 4.99 -14.08 3.65
N GLY A 239 4.82 -12.73 3.67
CA GLY A 239 3.96 -12.05 4.64
C GLY A 239 4.55 -11.97 6.04
N ALA A 240 5.80 -12.41 6.23
CA ALA A 240 6.47 -12.43 7.52
C ALA A 240 6.73 -11.04 8.08
N PHE A 241 6.86 -10.95 9.39
CA PHE A 241 7.15 -9.72 10.13
C PHE A 241 8.55 -9.80 10.71
N ASP A 242 9.33 -8.74 10.57
CA ASP A 242 10.57 -8.59 11.32
C ASP A 242 10.32 -8.57 12.83
N ARG A 243 11.30 -8.96 13.63
CA ARG A 243 11.24 -8.86 15.10
C ARG A 243 11.47 -7.42 15.53
N VAL A 244 10.45 -6.56 15.27
CA VAL A 244 10.61 -5.10 15.34
C VAL A 244 11.16 -4.64 16.68
N GLY A 245 10.64 -5.13 17.82
CA GLY A 245 11.12 -4.72 19.14
C GLY A 245 12.60 -5.04 19.37
N GLU A 246 13.02 -6.29 19.09
CA GLU A 246 14.40 -6.72 19.24
C GLU A 246 15.38 -5.92 18.35
N LEU A 247 14.99 -5.72 17.08
CA LEU A 247 15.80 -5.00 16.10
C LEU A 247 15.84 -3.50 16.39
N THR A 248 14.75 -2.94 16.94
CA THR A 248 14.70 -1.55 17.38
C THR A 248 15.62 -1.31 18.58
N ASP A 249 15.60 -2.21 19.57
CA ASP A 249 16.50 -2.11 20.74
C ASP A 249 17.97 -2.13 20.31
N LEU A 250 18.33 -2.99 19.35
CA LEU A 250 19.69 -3.02 18.78
C LEU A 250 20.03 -1.73 18.04
N ALA A 251 19.13 -1.20 17.21
CA ALA A 251 19.35 0.03 16.48
C ALA A 251 19.52 1.25 17.41
N HIS A 252 18.67 1.37 18.43
CA HIS A 252 18.72 2.47 19.38
C HIS A 252 19.97 2.46 20.27
N GLN A 253 20.59 1.29 20.53
CA GLN A 253 21.90 1.22 21.20
C GLN A 253 23.03 1.86 20.38
N HIS A 254 22.81 2.09 19.09
CA HIS A 254 23.73 2.75 18.16
C HIS A 254 23.24 4.13 17.70
N ASP A 255 22.26 4.72 18.38
CA ASP A 255 21.62 6.01 18.04
C ASP A 255 21.05 6.01 16.60
N ALA A 256 20.68 4.86 16.05
CA ALA A 256 20.10 4.75 14.73
C ALA A 256 18.57 4.93 14.79
N TRP A 257 18.00 5.61 13.78
CA TRP A 257 16.57 5.71 13.57
C TRP A 257 15.99 4.41 13.03
N VAL A 258 14.81 4.00 13.49
CA VAL A 258 14.10 2.83 12.99
C VAL A 258 12.86 3.25 12.19
N HIS A 259 12.81 2.84 10.93
CA HIS A 259 11.67 3.00 10.04
C HIS A 259 11.06 1.64 9.71
N VAL A 260 9.74 1.50 9.80
CA VAL A 260 9.02 0.26 9.48
C VAL A 260 8.22 0.43 8.20
N ASP A 261 8.61 -0.27 7.14
CA ASP A 261 7.75 -0.47 5.96
C ASP A 261 6.69 -1.52 6.29
N GLY A 262 5.50 -1.05 6.58
CA GLY A 262 4.33 -1.87 6.86
C GLY A 262 3.22 -1.66 5.82
N ALA A 263 3.59 -1.53 4.54
CA ALA A 263 2.70 -1.14 3.44
C ALA A 263 1.33 -1.84 3.48
N PHE A 264 1.27 -3.12 3.84
CA PHE A 264 0.02 -3.84 4.06
C PHE A 264 -0.04 -4.55 5.41
N GLY A 265 1.11 -4.98 5.93
CA GLY A 265 1.16 -5.82 7.12
C GLY A 265 1.03 -5.04 8.43
N LEU A 266 1.24 -3.71 8.44
CA LEU A 266 1.04 -2.89 9.64
C LEU A 266 -0.38 -3.04 10.22
N TRP A 267 -1.37 -3.30 9.36
CA TRP A 267 -2.76 -3.51 9.77
C TRP A 267 -2.96 -4.77 10.62
N ALA A 268 -2.03 -5.73 10.62
CA ALA A 268 -2.05 -6.88 11.52
C ALA A 268 -2.03 -6.46 13.00
N ALA A 269 -1.43 -5.30 13.32
CA ALA A 269 -1.40 -4.76 14.68
C ALA A 269 -2.78 -4.43 15.25
N ALA A 270 -3.81 -4.27 14.41
CA ALA A 270 -5.18 -4.10 14.86
C ALA A 270 -5.75 -5.35 15.57
N SER A 271 -5.20 -6.54 15.34
CA SER A 271 -5.66 -7.81 15.92
C SER A 271 -4.67 -8.36 16.94
N THR A 272 -5.19 -8.77 18.09
CA THR A 272 -4.39 -9.45 19.13
C THR A 272 -3.81 -10.80 18.68
N ARG A 273 -4.30 -11.36 17.57
CA ARG A 273 -3.76 -12.58 16.94
C ARG A 273 -2.26 -12.43 16.59
N TYR A 274 -1.82 -11.20 16.31
CA TYR A 274 -0.46 -10.89 15.84
C TYR A 274 0.39 -10.16 16.89
N SER A 275 -0.07 -10.05 18.13
CA SER A 275 0.59 -9.28 19.18
C SER A 275 2.01 -9.78 19.49
N GLU A 276 2.26 -11.08 19.35
CA GLU A 276 3.59 -11.66 19.55
C GLU A 276 4.54 -11.32 18.41
N GLN A 277 4.07 -11.44 17.15
CA GLN A 277 4.87 -11.14 15.96
C GLN A 277 5.19 -9.66 15.81
N LEU A 278 4.36 -8.79 16.36
CA LEU A 278 4.49 -7.32 16.29
C LEU A 278 4.87 -6.70 17.64
N ALA A 279 5.37 -7.50 18.58
CA ALA A 279 5.81 -6.99 19.88
C ALA A 279 6.90 -5.92 19.70
N GLY A 280 6.73 -4.75 20.35
CA GLY A 280 7.64 -3.63 20.26
C GLY A 280 7.46 -2.77 19.00
N LEU A 281 6.42 -3.00 18.19
CA LEU A 281 6.14 -2.17 17.01
C LEU A 281 6.09 -0.67 17.34
N GLU A 282 5.54 -0.32 18.50
CA GLU A 282 5.38 1.04 19.01
C GLU A 282 6.69 1.74 19.36
N THR A 283 7.80 1.01 19.44
CA THR A 283 9.10 1.57 19.81
C THR A 283 9.90 2.12 18.64
N ALA A 284 9.50 1.82 17.39
CA ALA A 284 10.12 2.41 16.22
C ALA A 284 9.87 3.92 16.10
N ASP A 285 10.61 4.60 15.24
CA ASP A 285 10.55 6.06 15.09
C ASP A 285 9.60 6.51 14.00
N SER A 286 9.37 5.66 12.97
CA SER A 286 8.42 5.94 11.89
C SER A 286 7.88 4.69 11.22
N TRP A 287 6.69 4.80 10.65
CA TRP A 287 5.99 3.71 9.95
C TRP A 287 5.36 4.21 8.66
N ALA A 288 5.33 3.35 7.65
CA ALA A 288 4.60 3.57 6.41
C ALA A 288 3.54 2.47 6.21
N THR A 289 2.33 2.84 5.77
CA THR A 289 1.31 1.87 5.40
C THR A 289 0.38 2.40 4.32
N ASP A 290 -0.37 1.51 3.66
CA ASP A 290 -1.40 1.86 2.68
C ASP A 290 -2.80 1.61 3.22
N ALA A 291 -3.66 2.60 3.05
CA ALA A 291 -5.10 2.44 3.25
C ALA A 291 -5.76 1.76 2.03
N HIS A 292 -5.22 1.99 0.81
CA HIS A 292 -5.73 1.38 -0.42
C HIS A 292 -5.35 -0.10 -0.60
N LYS A 293 -4.61 -0.70 0.35
CA LYS A 293 -4.36 -2.14 0.43
C LYS A 293 -5.35 -2.77 1.42
N THR A 294 -4.88 -3.16 2.60
CA THR A 294 -5.65 -3.91 3.60
C THR A 294 -6.93 -3.20 4.08
N LEU A 295 -6.92 -1.86 4.21
CA LEU A 295 -8.11 -1.12 4.66
C LEU A 295 -9.16 -0.91 3.57
N ASN A 296 -8.85 -1.23 2.31
CA ASN A 296 -9.79 -1.18 1.18
C ASN A 296 -10.45 0.20 0.97
N VAL A 297 -9.66 1.26 0.99
CA VAL A 297 -10.09 2.57 0.48
C VAL A 297 -9.73 2.71 -1.00
N PRO A 298 -10.40 3.57 -1.78
CA PRO A 298 -10.04 3.80 -3.18
C PRO A 298 -8.60 4.32 -3.34
N TYR A 299 -7.97 4.02 -4.46
CA TYR A 299 -6.75 4.66 -4.90
C TYR A 299 -6.98 6.17 -5.05
N ASP A 300 -6.06 7.01 -4.53
CA ASP A 300 -4.84 6.61 -3.89
C ASP A 300 -4.81 7.06 -2.42
N CYS A 301 -4.30 6.24 -1.51
CA CYS A 301 -4.13 6.62 -0.11
C CYS A 301 -3.09 5.75 0.61
N GLY A 302 -1.99 6.38 1.04
CA GLY A 302 -1.03 5.84 2.00
C GLY A 302 -0.91 6.74 3.21
N MET A 303 -0.18 6.30 4.21
CA MET A 303 0.02 7.04 5.46
C MET A 303 1.47 6.92 5.90
N ALA A 304 2.09 8.07 6.16
CA ALA A 304 3.35 8.20 6.86
C ALA A 304 3.05 8.54 8.33
N ILE A 305 3.62 7.76 9.24
CA ILE A 305 3.44 7.95 10.68
C ILE A 305 4.83 8.20 11.27
N VAL A 306 5.00 9.29 12.03
CA VAL A 306 6.28 9.65 12.65
C VAL A 306 6.06 9.91 14.13
N ALA A 307 6.81 9.20 14.98
CA ALA A 307 6.63 9.20 16.43
C ALA A 307 6.80 10.60 17.03
N ARG A 308 7.75 11.38 16.53
CA ARG A 308 8.02 12.75 16.98
C ARG A 308 7.56 13.76 15.91
N PRO A 309 6.46 14.48 16.13
CA PRO A 309 5.92 15.47 15.18
C PRO A 309 6.92 16.53 14.73
N ALA A 310 7.81 16.96 15.63
CA ALA A 310 8.82 17.96 15.32
C ALA A 310 9.75 17.53 14.17
N ASP A 311 10.08 16.24 14.07
CA ASP A 311 11.00 15.72 13.05
C ASP A 311 10.38 15.83 11.64
N VAL A 312 9.12 15.41 11.47
CA VAL A 312 8.45 15.48 10.16
C VAL A 312 8.12 16.92 9.77
N ARG A 313 7.70 17.74 10.75
CA ARG A 313 7.35 19.15 10.49
C ARG A 313 8.56 20.01 10.17
N SER A 314 9.72 19.73 10.75
CA SER A 314 10.97 20.41 10.39
C SER A 314 11.45 20.06 8.98
N THR A 315 11.15 18.85 8.53
CA THR A 315 11.53 18.37 7.19
C THR A 315 10.62 18.94 6.08
N PHE A 316 9.30 18.98 6.31
CA PHE A 316 8.32 19.34 5.27
C PHE A 316 7.63 20.69 5.49
N GLY A 317 7.74 21.28 6.68
CA GLY A 317 7.11 22.56 6.96
C GLY A 317 7.64 23.70 6.08
N VAL A 318 6.73 24.42 5.44
CA VAL A 318 7.06 25.60 4.61
C VAL A 318 6.61 26.85 5.33
N HIS A 319 7.56 27.69 5.73
CA HIS A 319 7.28 28.95 6.40
C HIS A 319 7.37 30.11 5.39
N THR A 320 6.23 30.67 5.00
CA THR A 320 6.16 31.82 4.10
C THR A 320 5.24 32.89 4.66
N SER A 321 5.36 34.12 4.17
CA SER A 321 4.58 35.26 4.67
C SER A 321 3.07 35.19 4.41
N TYR A 322 2.62 34.28 3.55
CA TYR A 322 1.19 34.07 3.24
C TYR A 322 0.63 32.78 3.86
N LEU A 323 1.45 31.96 4.49
CA LEU A 323 1.02 30.79 5.26
C LEU A 323 1.05 31.17 6.74
N PHE A 324 -0.11 31.15 7.38
CA PHE A 324 -0.22 31.37 8.81
C PHE A 324 0.21 30.10 9.53
N ALA A 325 1.42 30.07 10.07
CA ALA A 325 1.89 28.94 10.86
C ALA A 325 1.06 28.81 12.13
N ASN A 326 0.44 27.66 12.35
CA ASN A 326 -0.08 27.28 13.66
C ASN A 326 1.08 26.74 14.50
N GLU A 327 1.72 27.63 15.27
CA GLU A 327 2.85 27.27 16.16
C GLU A 327 2.43 26.31 17.29
N THR A 328 1.12 26.18 17.52
CA THR A 328 0.59 25.33 18.61
C THR A 328 -0.52 24.42 18.07
N GLY A 329 -0.51 23.15 18.50
CA GLY A 329 -1.54 22.18 18.14
C GLY A 329 -1.08 21.13 17.12
N PRO A 330 -2.02 20.46 16.42
CA PRO A 330 -1.72 19.31 15.55
C PRO A 330 -0.98 19.66 14.25
N GLY A 331 -0.66 20.93 14.00
CA GLY A 331 -0.03 21.41 12.77
C GLY A 331 -0.97 21.37 11.55
N ASP A 332 -0.52 21.95 10.45
CA ASP A 332 -1.24 21.87 9.18
C ASP A 332 -0.94 20.54 8.46
N PRO A 333 -1.89 19.97 7.71
CA PRO A 333 -1.65 18.72 6.98
C PRO A 333 -0.45 18.76 6.02
N TYR A 334 -0.16 19.92 5.39
CA TYR A 334 0.99 20.06 4.48
C TYR A 334 2.34 19.96 5.20
N GLU A 335 2.41 20.15 6.52
CA GLU A 335 3.66 20.03 7.29
C GLU A 335 4.10 18.57 7.50
N LYS A 336 3.23 17.62 7.17
CA LYS A 336 3.42 16.19 7.41
C LYS A 336 3.71 15.38 6.14
N VAL A 337 3.63 16.02 4.96
CA VAL A 337 3.76 15.40 3.64
C VAL A 337 4.41 16.38 2.65
N PRO A 338 4.98 15.89 1.53
CA PRO A 338 5.64 16.77 0.56
C PRO A 338 4.69 17.68 -0.23
N GLU A 339 3.40 17.33 -0.32
CA GLU A 339 2.46 18.07 -1.15
C GLU A 339 1.75 19.17 -0.35
N LEU A 340 1.86 20.42 -0.83
CA LEU A 340 1.11 21.56 -0.29
C LEU A 340 -0.35 21.54 -0.80
N SER A 341 -0.54 21.38 -2.12
CA SER A 341 -1.86 21.22 -2.73
C SER A 341 -2.18 19.73 -2.84
N ARG A 342 -3.18 19.27 -2.11
CA ARG A 342 -3.42 17.84 -1.94
C ARG A 342 -4.90 17.48 -1.84
N ARG A 343 -5.22 16.29 -2.38
CA ARG A 343 -6.54 15.67 -2.24
C ARG A 343 -6.82 15.30 -0.77
N ALA A 344 -8.08 15.37 -0.35
CA ALA A 344 -8.54 15.02 1.00
C ALA A 344 -8.60 13.49 1.20
N ARG A 345 -7.44 12.81 1.15
CA ARG A 345 -7.29 11.34 1.23
C ARG A 345 -7.75 10.75 2.56
N GLY A 346 -7.72 11.53 3.63
CA GLY A 346 -8.19 11.08 4.94
C GLY A 346 -9.71 10.94 5.07
N ILE A 347 -10.51 11.57 4.19
CA ILE A 347 -11.99 11.47 4.22
C ILE A 347 -12.47 10.04 3.97
N PRO A 348 -12.05 9.32 2.91
CA PRO A 348 -12.40 7.91 2.72
C PRO A 348 -11.92 7.01 3.87
N VAL A 349 -10.77 7.29 4.45
CA VAL A 349 -10.23 6.55 5.61
C VAL A 349 -11.12 6.76 6.84
N TRP A 350 -11.48 8.02 7.12
CA TRP A 350 -12.44 8.34 8.18
C TRP A 350 -13.76 7.57 8.00
N ALA A 351 -14.30 7.58 6.79
CA ALA A 351 -15.57 6.92 6.48
C ALA A 351 -15.51 5.40 6.67
N VAL A 352 -14.41 4.75 6.25
CA VAL A 352 -14.21 3.31 6.46
C VAL A 352 -14.09 2.97 7.93
N LEU A 353 -13.23 3.67 8.67
CA LEU A 353 -13.04 3.41 10.09
C LEU A 353 -14.32 3.66 10.89
N ARG A 354 -15.08 4.68 10.50
CA ARG A 354 -16.39 4.97 11.11
C ARG A 354 -17.44 3.91 10.80
N SER A 355 -17.39 3.33 9.59
CA SER A 355 -18.31 2.28 9.13
C SER A 355 -18.01 0.92 9.77
N LEU A 356 -16.74 0.53 9.80
CA LEU A 356 -16.32 -0.76 10.35
C LEU A 356 -16.26 -0.74 11.89
N GLY A 357 -15.84 0.38 12.46
CA GLY A 357 -15.43 0.43 13.87
C GLY A 357 -14.21 -0.44 14.13
N ARG A 358 -13.78 -0.52 15.38
CA ARG A 358 -12.65 -1.37 15.78
C ARG A 358 -12.90 -2.84 15.46
N SER A 359 -14.03 -3.38 15.88
CA SER A 359 -14.34 -4.79 15.70
C SER A 359 -14.46 -5.22 14.24
N GLY A 360 -15.05 -4.37 13.39
CA GLY A 360 -15.13 -4.63 11.94
C GLY A 360 -13.77 -4.57 11.26
N THR A 361 -12.88 -3.67 11.68
CA THR A 361 -11.51 -3.60 11.16
C THR A 361 -10.70 -4.84 11.55
N VAL A 362 -10.78 -5.27 12.81
CA VAL A 362 -10.16 -6.53 13.29
C VAL A 362 -10.68 -7.71 12.46
N ALA A 363 -12.00 -7.82 12.34
CA ALA A 363 -12.63 -8.90 11.57
C ALA A 363 -12.22 -8.91 10.09
N LEU A 364 -12.03 -7.74 9.48
CA LEU A 364 -11.52 -7.63 8.11
C LEU A 364 -10.10 -8.21 8.02
N VAL A 365 -9.19 -7.76 8.88
CA VAL A 365 -7.78 -8.20 8.89
C VAL A 365 -7.67 -9.72 9.10
N GLU A 366 -8.39 -10.24 10.09
CA GLU A 366 -8.36 -11.67 10.41
C GLU A 366 -8.95 -12.52 9.28
N ARG A 367 -10.06 -12.09 8.66
CA ARG A 367 -10.70 -12.79 7.54
C ARG A 367 -9.78 -12.86 6.32
N LEU A 368 -9.05 -11.80 6.00
CA LEU A 368 -8.08 -11.81 4.89
C LEU A 368 -6.99 -12.86 5.13
N ALA A 369 -6.47 -12.94 6.34
CA ALA A 369 -5.46 -13.94 6.71
C ALA A 369 -6.04 -15.38 6.72
N ASP A 370 -7.28 -15.56 7.17
CA ASP A 370 -7.95 -16.86 7.15
C ASP A 370 -8.18 -17.35 5.72
N HIS A 371 -8.57 -16.45 4.78
CA HIS A 371 -8.70 -16.79 3.37
C HIS A 371 -7.35 -17.12 2.71
N ALA A 372 -6.26 -16.42 3.07
CA ALA A 372 -4.92 -16.76 2.59
C ALA A 372 -4.53 -18.18 3.01
N ARG A 373 -4.78 -18.54 4.27
CA ARG A 373 -4.54 -19.89 4.78
C ARG A 373 -5.40 -20.92 4.08
N ALA A 374 -6.69 -20.65 3.86
CA ALA A 374 -7.61 -21.54 3.14
C ALA A 374 -7.18 -21.77 1.68
N ILE A 375 -6.67 -20.71 1.01
CA ILE A 375 -6.10 -20.84 -0.35
C ILE A 375 -4.84 -21.72 -0.30
N ALA A 376 -3.92 -21.50 0.63
CA ALA A 376 -2.72 -22.30 0.78
C ALA A 376 -3.04 -23.79 1.01
N ASP A 377 -3.99 -24.08 1.92
CA ASP A 377 -4.47 -25.44 2.19
C ASP A 377 -5.12 -26.07 0.95
N GLY A 378 -5.81 -25.26 0.14
CA GLY A 378 -6.39 -25.71 -1.13
C GLY A 378 -5.32 -26.05 -2.17
N LEU A 379 -4.36 -25.15 -2.36
CA LEU A 379 -3.26 -25.31 -3.31
C LEU A 379 -2.36 -26.49 -2.95
N ALA A 380 -2.06 -26.71 -1.67
CA ALA A 380 -1.23 -27.82 -1.20
C ALA A 380 -1.82 -29.21 -1.50
N ARG A 381 -3.11 -29.29 -1.84
CA ARG A 381 -3.74 -30.54 -2.27
C ARG A 381 -3.60 -30.83 -3.78
N ILE A 382 -3.17 -29.84 -4.57
CA ILE A 382 -2.94 -30.00 -6.00
C ILE A 382 -1.64 -30.78 -6.23
N PRO A 383 -1.62 -31.85 -7.04
CA PRO A 383 -0.41 -32.60 -7.32
C PRO A 383 0.72 -31.69 -7.83
N GLU A 384 1.91 -31.88 -7.29
CA GLU A 384 3.14 -31.13 -7.62
C GLU A 384 3.11 -29.63 -7.22
N ALA A 385 2.07 -29.16 -6.53
CA ALA A 385 2.09 -27.85 -5.92
C ALA A 385 2.84 -27.89 -4.58
N GLU A 386 3.72 -26.93 -4.38
CA GLU A 386 4.49 -26.76 -3.13
C GLU A 386 4.29 -25.33 -2.63
N VAL A 387 3.64 -25.16 -1.47
CA VAL A 387 3.57 -23.88 -0.77
C VAL A 387 4.90 -23.65 -0.08
N LEU A 388 5.58 -22.55 -0.41
CA LEU A 388 6.97 -22.31 -0.06
C LEU A 388 7.16 -21.51 1.23
N ASN A 389 6.17 -20.68 1.60
CA ASN A 389 6.27 -19.82 2.77
C ASN A 389 5.41 -20.33 3.94
N ASP A 390 5.80 -19.94 5.12
CA ASP A 390 4.94 -19.98 6.30
C ASP A 390 3.81 -18.94 6.12
N VAL A 391 2.57 -19.40 5.93
CA VAL A 391 1.45 -18.49 5.68
C VAL A 391 1.02 -17.85 7.01
N VAL A 392 1.78 -16.85 7.42
CA VAL A 392 1.57 -16.16 8.70
C VAL A 392 0.55 -15.03 8.60
N PHE A 393 0.39 -14.44 7.39
CA PHE A 393 -0.56 -13.35 7.16
C PHE A 393 -1.32 -13.55 5.83
N THR A 394 -1.22 -12.63 4.89
CA THR A 394 -2.09 -12.58 3.69
C THR A 394 -1.38 -13.00 2.40
N GLN A 395 -0.15 -13.50 2.48
CA GLN A 395 0.64 -13.90 1.32
C GLN A 395 0.81 -15.40 1.22
N VAL A 396 0.69 -15.93 0.00
CA VAL A 396 0.98 -17.34 -0.32
C VAL A 396 1.87 -17.36 -1.56
N CYS A 397 3.00 -18.06 -1.47
CA CYS A 397 3.87 -18.37 -2.59
C CYS A 397 3.83 -19.88 -2.88
N VAL A 398 3.52 -20.24 -4.12
CA VAL A 398 3.43 -21.64 -4.53
C VAL A 398 4.21 -21.86 -5.82
N SER A 399 4.92 -22.99 -5.92
CA SER A 399 5.57 -23.47 -7.15
C SER A 399 4.93 -24.78 -7.64
N PHE A 400 5.13 -25.11 -8.91
CA PHE A 400 4.55 -26.31 -9.55
C PHE A 400 5.64 -27.15 -10.19
N GLY A 401 6.47 -27.81 -9.39
CA GLY A 401 7.59 -28.64 -9.81
C GLY A 401 8.82 -27.83 -10.22
N ASP A 402 8.87 -27.30 -11.45
CA ASP A 402 9.98 -26.48 -11.95
C ASP A 402 9.54 -25.07 -12.37
N ASP A 403 10.50 -24.16 -12.63
CA ASP A 403 10.27 -22.78 -13.00
C ASP A 403 9.45 -22.62 -14.29
N GLU A 404 9.77 -23.42 -15.32
CA GLU A 404 9.05 -23.38 -16.60
C GLU A 404 7.58 -23.76 -16.42
N ARG A 405 7.32 -24.81 -15.67
CA ARG A 405 5.95 -25.25 -15.39
C ARG A 405 5.20 -24.23 -14.55
N THR A 406 5.84 -23.64 -13.57
CA THR A 406 5.23 -22.60 -12.75
C THR A 406 4.81 -21.39 -13.59
N ARG A 407 5.66 -20.93 -14.53
CA ARG A 407 5.29 -19.88 -15.49
C ARG A 407 4.10 -20.27 -16.35
N ARG A 408 4.12 -21.46 -16.95
CA ARG A 408 3.03 -21.95 -17.80
C ARG A 408 1.71 -22.11 -17.06
N VAL A 409 1.73 -22.56 -15.81
CA VAL A 409 0.52 -22.61 -14.96
C VAL A 409 -0.01 -21.21 -14.70
N THR A 410 0.87 -20.25 -14.41
CA THR A 410 0.48 -18.85 -14.23
C THR A 410 -0.17 -18.27 -15.49
N GLU A 411 0.45 -18.47 -16.65
CA GLU A 411 -0.10 -18.03 -17.94
C GLU A 411 -1.47 -18.65 -18.24
N ALA A 412 -1.62 -19.97 -18.02
CA ALA A 412 -2.87 -20.67 -18.23
C ALA A 412 -3.98 -20.17 -17.29
N LEU A 413 -3.66 -19.89 -16.03
CA LEU A 413 -4.58 -19.30 -15.06
C LEU A 413 -5.07 -17.91 -15.50
N LEU A 414 -4.14 -17.05 -15.92
CA LEU A 414 -4.48 -15.70 -16.38
C LEU A 414 -5.33 -15.72 -17.64
N ALA A 415 -5.05 -16.64 -18.57
CA ALA A 415 -5.85 -16.83 -19.80
C ALA A 415 -7.25 -17.38 -19.53
N GLU A 416 -7.43 -18.20 -18.50
CA GLU A 416 -8.74 -18.76 -18.11
C GLU A 416 -9.64 -17.69 -17.47
N GLY A 417 -9.07 -16.74 -16.73
CA GLY A 417 -9.74 -15.50 -16.31
C GLY A 417 -10.66 -15.61 -15.09
N THR A 418 -10.85 -16.77 -14.47
CA THR A 418 -11.68 -16.91 -13.25
C THR A 418 -11.05 -16.21 -12.05
N ALA A 419 -9.73 -16.33 -11.89
CA ALA A 419 -8.97 -15.66 -10.83
C ALA A 419 -7.72 -14.99 -11.43
N TRP A 420 -7.21 -14.00 -10.75
CA TRP A 420 -5.98 -13.31 -11.15
C TRP A 420 -4.95 -13.38 -10.02
N MET A 421 -3.82 -14.01 -10.31
CA MET A 421 -2.67 -14.16 -9.40
C MET A 421 -1.41 -13.84 -10.17
N SER A 422 -0.39 -13.25 -9.54
CA SER A 422 0.82 -12.81 -10.25
C SER A 422 1.96 -13.83 -10.16
N GLY A 423 2.67 -14.01 -11.27
CA GLY A 423 3.99 -14.62 -11.21
C GLY A 423 4.98 -13.73 -10.46
N SER A 424 5.95 -14.34 -9.79
CA SER A 424 7.06 -13.67 -9.12
C SER A 424 8.27 -14.58 -9.07
N ARG A 425 9.41 -14.07 -8.57
CA ARG A 425 10.60 -14.88 -8.30
C ARG A 425 10.99 -14.72 -6.83
N TRP A 426 11.16 -15.84 -6.14
CA TRP A 426 11.53 -15.88 -4.72
C TRP A 426 12.52 -17.01 -4.46
N HIS A 427 13.61 -16.72 -3.77
CA HIS A 427 14.72 -17.66 -3.53
C HIS A 427 15.18 -18.39 -4.80
N ASP A 428 15.39 -17.62 -5.87
CA ASP A 428 15.78 -18.11 -7.19
C ASP A 428 14.81 -19.12 -7.84
N ARG A 429 13.58 -19.23 -7.36
CA ARG A 429 12.49 -20.02 -7.93
C ARG A 429 11.38 -19.15 -8.47
N ASP A 430 10.81 -19.49 -9.60
CA ASP A 430 9.57 -18.87 -10.08
C ASP A 430 8.39 -19.37 -9.24
N VAL A 431 7.54 -18.43 -8.84
CA VAL A 431 6.39 -18.70 -7.96
C VAL A 431 5.12 -18.05 -8.50
N LEU A 432 3.99 -18.69 -8.28
CA LEU A 432 2.68 -18.05 -8.32
C LEU A 432 2.45 -17.42 -6.94
N ARG A 433 2.26 -16.10 -6.91
CA ARG A 433 2.02 -15.36 -5.66
C ARG A 433 0.56 -14.96 -5.54
N VAL A 434 -0.01 -15.26 -4.40
CA VAL A 434 -1.38 -14.93 -4.01
C VAL A 434 -1.34 -13.91 -2.88
N SER A 435 -1.93 -12.74 -3.09
CA SER A 435 -2.02 -11.65 -2.10
C SER A 435 -3.48 -11.40 -1.75
N VAL A 436 -3.93 -11.89 -0.61
CA VAL A 436 -5.34 -11.77 -0.20
C VAL A 436 -5.55 -10.43 0.48
N SER A 437 -6.15 -9.48 -0.21
CA SER A 437 -6.29 -8.09 0.26
C SER A 437 -7.69 -7.52 0.06
N ASN A 438 -8.58 -8.19 -0.67
CA ASN A 438 -9.90 -7.66 -0.99
C ASN A 438 -10.93 -8.04 0.08
N TRP A 439 -11.65 -7.04 0.59
CA TRP A 439 -12.68 -7.20 1.60
C TRP A 439 -13.84 -8.09 1.14
N SER A 440 -14.12 -8.17 -0.17
CA SER A 440 -15.22 -8.95 -0.73
C SER A 440 -14.88 -10.42 -0.97
N THR A 441 -13.60 -10.81 -0.85
CA THR A 441 -13.22 -12.23 -0.93
C THR A 441 -13.96 -13.05 0.10
N ASP A 442 -14.62 -14.11 -0.33
CA ASP A 442 -15.34 -15.05 0.52
C ASP A 442 -14.93 -16.52 0.26
N ALA A 443 -15.58 -17.46 0.91
CA ALA A 443 -15.25 -18.88 0.81
C ALA A 443 -15.52 -19.45 -0.60
N GLU A 444 -16.51 -18.93 -1.34
CA GLU A 444 -16.81 -19.31 -2.70
C GLU A 444 -15.72 -18.81 -3.65
N ASP A 445 -15.29 -17.56 -3.50
CA ASP A 445 -14.17 -16.98 -4.26
C ASP A 445 -12.88 -17.79 -4.05
N VAL A 446 -12.59 -18.20 -2.80
CA VAL A 446 -11.46 -19.09 -2.47
C VAL A 446 -11.58 -20.42 -3.21
N ALA A 447 -12.74 -21.08 -3.14
CA ALA A 447 -12.94 -22.37 -3.80
C ALA A 447 -12.83 -22.28 -5.33
N LEU A 448 -13.44 -21.25 -5.94
CA LEU A 448 -13.36 -20.99 -7.38
C LEU A 448 -11.92 -20.74 -7.83
N SER A 449 -11.17 -19.98 -7.04
CA SER A 449 -9.78 -19.63 -7.36
C SER A 449 -8.83 -20.82 -7.24
N VAL A 450 -8.97 -21.67 -6.23
CA VAL A 450 -8.22 -22.93 -6.12
C VAL A 450 -8.56 -23.86 -7.28
N ALA A 451 -9.83 -24.01 -7.63
CA ALA A 451 -10.25 -24.83 -8.76
C ALA A 451 -9.71 -24.29 -10.09
N ALA A 452 -9.59 -22.98 -10.28
CA ALA A 452 -8.99 -22.38 -11.46
C ALA A 452 -7.49 -22.76 -11.59
N VAL A 453 -6.74 -22.70 -10.49
CA VAL A 453 -5.34 -23.16 -10.47
C VAL A 453 -5.24 -24.66 -10.80
N GLU A 454 -6.13 -25.51 -10.26
CA GLU A 454 -6.17 -26.93 -10.55
C GLU A 454 -6.41 -27.19 -12.05
N ARG A 455 -7.35 -26.47 -12.68
CA ARG A 455 -7.60 -26.55 -14.14
C ARG A 455 -6.36 -26.10 -14.93
N ALA A 456 -5.68 -25.03 -14.52
CA ALA A 456 -4.46 -24.55 -15.17
C ALA A 456 -3.34 -25.59 -15.12
N VAL A 457 -3.14 -26.23 -13.96
CA VAL A 457 -2.17 -27.33 -13.79
C VAL A 457 -2.50 -28.51 -14.71
N ALA A 458 -3.77 -28.91 -14.79
CA ALA A 458 -4.21 -30.00 -15.66
C ALA A 458 -4.01 -29.66 -17.14
N ALA A 459 -4.30 -28.45 -17.58
CA ALA A 459 -4.11 -28.00 -18.97
C ALA A 459 -2.63 -28.05 -19.38
N VAL A 460 -1.71 -27.61 -18.50
CA VAL A 460 -0.27 -27.66 -18.75
C VAL A 460 0.24 -29.09 -18.80
N ALA A 461 -0.29 -30.01 -17.99
CA ALA A 461 0.09 -31.43 -18.03
C ALA A 461 -0.31 -32.12 -19.34
N LEU A 462 -1.48 -31.78 -19.92
CA LEU A 462 -1.96 -32.31 -21.17
C LEU A 462 -1.12 -31.86 -22.38
N SER A 463 -0.69 -30.58 -22.40
CA SER A 463 0.11 -30.05 -23.50
C SER A 463 1.55 -30.59 -23.59
N ARG A 464 2.05 -31.27 -22.54
CA ARG A 464 3.36 -32.01 -22.58
C ARG A 464 3.26 -33.38 -23.22
N ARG A 465 2.03 -33.91 -23.48
CA ARG A 465 1.82 -35.25 -24.02
C ARG A 465 1.52 -35.25 -25.55
N THR A 466 1.30 -34.03 -26.09
CA THR A 466 1.15 -33.79 -27.53
C THR A 466 2.41 -33.21 -28.13
#